data_08b674fd4aba5b69f470e102c5646dd3
#
_entry.id   08b674fd4aba5b69f470e102c5646dd3
#
_cell.length_a   1.000
_cell.length_b   1.000
_cell.length_c   1.000
_cell.angle_alpha   90.00
_cell.angle_beta   90.00
_cell.angle_gamma   90.00
#
_symmetry.space_group_name_H-M   'P 1'
#
loop_
_entity.id
_entity.type
_entity.pdbx_description
1 polymer ?
#
loop_
_entity_poly.entity_id
_entity_poly.type
_entity_poly.pdbx_seq_one_letter_code
_entity_poly.pdbx_strand_id
1 'polypeptide(L)'
;VGGSSAIKISPALPSGSTLNTTANGFNIQFSGSVDDTKTYTITYTTHVTDLAQQSFKNTGNLTGGDNVTYDVMQEATVPGLTLIQKNCKDYNSITNRFTWQVIVNPENVEMNNVVVTDTFDATAMKYVSASVTPATVSDGRLTFNLGNINKRQVIEIVTEIINPESYGENNW
;
A
#
# COMPACT_ATOMS: atom_id res chain seq x y z
N VAL A 1 -13.95 -11.32 -1.82
CA VAL A 1 -14.75 -11.47 -0.61
C VAL A 1 -14.51 -12.88 -0.08
N GLY A 2 -14.05 -13.04 1.17
CA GLY A 2 -13.93 -14.35 1.80
C GLY A 2 -15.31 -15.05 1.78
N GLY A 3 -15.35 -16.38 1.65
CA GLY A 3 -16.57 -17.16 1.43
C GLY A 3 -17.77 -16.77 2.31
N SER A 4 -18.91 -17.37 2.11
CA SER A 4 -20.20 -17.01 2.75
C SER A 4 -20.16 -16.89 4.28
N SER A 5 -19.20 -17.56 4.94
CA SER A 5 -18.98 -17.45 6.40
C SER A 5 -18.39 -16.12 6.86
N ALA A 6 -17.82 -15.32 5.95
CA ALA A 6 -17.29 -13.98 6.27
C ALA A 6 -18.35 -12.88 6.23
N ILE A 7 -19.58 -13.20 5.74
CA ILE A 7 -20.68 -12.25 5.65
C ILE A 7 -21.64 -12.53 6.82
N LYS A 8 -21.87 -11.51 7.64
CA LYS A 8 -22.83 -11.56 8.76
C LYS A 8 -24.08 -10.79 8.38
N ILE A 9 -25.24 -11.37 8.64
CA ILE A 9 -26.53 -10.76 8.36
C ILE A 9 -27.37 -10.78 9.64
N SER A 10 -27.91 -9.64 10.01
CA SER A 10 -28.76 -9.49 11.22
C SER A 10 -29.94 -8.57 10.88
N PRO A 11 -31.18 -8.98 11.25
CA PRO A 11 -31.57 -10.30 11.72
C PRO A 11 -31.33 -11.40 10.68
N ALA A 12 -31.53 -12.67 11.06
CA ALA A 12 -31.40 -13.77 10.12
C ALA A 12 -32.38 -13.61 8.94
N LEU A 13 -31.93 -14.03 7.76
CA LEU A 13 -32.76 -13.99 6.55
C LEU A 13 -34.03 -14.86 6.71
N PRO A 14 -35.14 -14.52 6.04
CA PRO A 14 -36.30 -15.35 5.95
C PRO A 14 -35.98 -16.77 5.46
N SER A 15 -36.69 -17.76 5.93
CA SER A 15 -36.49 -19.15 5.49
C SER A 15 -36.65 -19.29 3.98
N GLY A 16 -35.74 -20.01 3.34
CA GLY A 16 -35.68 -20.17 1.89
C GLY A 16 -34.92 -19.07 1.12
N SER A 17 -34.48 -18.02 1.81
CA SER A 17 -33.58 -17.02 1.21
C SER A 17 -32.19 -17.60 0.95
N THR A 18 -31.52 -17.11 -0.06
CA THR A 18 -30.15 -17.58 -0.45
C THR A 18 -29.13 -16.45 -0.42
N LEU A 19 -27.91 -16.79 0.01
CA LEU A 19 -26.73 -15.95 -0.07
C LEU A 19 -25.73 -16.62 -1.01
N ASN A 20 -25.45 -15.99 -2.13
CA ASN A 20 -24.46 -16.45 -3.11
C ASN A 20 -23.27 -15.49 -3.12
N THR A 21 -22.06 -16.03 -2.96
CA THR A 21 -20.81 -15.24 -3.01
C THR A 21 -20.10 -15.42 -4.33
N THR A 22 -19.48 -14.34 -4.82
CA THR A 22 -18.64 -14.31 -6.01
C THR A 22 -17.24 -13.80 -5.63
N ALA A 23 -16.31 -13.83 -6.56
CA ALA A 23 -14.97 -13.28 -6.35
C ALA A 23 -15.00 -11.79 -5.93
N ASN A 24 -15.94 -11.02 -6.49
CA ASN A 24 -16.00 -9.57 -6.33
C ASN A 24 -17.17 -9.04 -5.51
N GLY A 25 -17.97 -9.95 -4.91
CA GLY A 25 -19.14 -9.52 -4.15
C GLY A 25 -20.02 -10.66 -3.69
N PHE A 26 -21.27 -10.34 -3.43
CA PHE A 26 -22.29 -11.31 -3.06
C PHE A 26 -23.67 -10.86 -3.54
N ASN A 27 -24.58 -11.81 -3.63
CA ASN A 27 -25.99 -11.57 -3.91
C ASN A 27 -26.84 -12.26 -2.84
N ILE A 28 -27.84 -11.54 -2.35
CA ILE A 28 -28.85 -12.09 -1.42
C ILE A 28 -30.21 -12.08 -2.15
N GLN A 29 -30.79 -13.24 -2.27
CA GLN A 29 -32.16 -13.37 -2.74
C GLN A 29 -33.08 -13.68 -1.55
N PHE A 30 -33.96 -12.76 -1.26
CA PHE A 30 -34.97 -12.94 -0.23
C PHE A 30 -36.07 -13.87 -0.74
N SER A 31 -36.54 -14.79 0.12
CA SER A 31 -37.70 -15.65 -0.17
C SER A 31 -38.93 -15.04 0.44
N GLY A 32 -40.03 -15.02 -0.35
CA GLY A 32 -41.30 -14.46 0.08
C GLY A 32 -41.30 -12.93 0.24
N SER A 33 -42.32 -12.43 0.92
CA SER A 33 -42.40 -10.99 1.23
C SER A 33 -41.41 -10.65 2.32
N VAL A 34 -40.61 -9.64 2.06
CA VAL A 34 -39.68 -9.03 3.06
C VAL A 34 -40.57 -8.24 4.03
N ASP A 35 -40.39 -8.47 5.33
CA ASP A 35 -41.02 -7.69 6.36
C ASP A 35 -40.51 -6.25 6.34
N ASP A 36 -41.36 -5.31 5.96
CA ASP A 36 -41.03 -3.89 5.82
C ASP A 36 -40.75 -3.19 7.15
N THR A 37 -41.05 -3.85 8.26
CA THR A 37 -40.71 -3.36 9.60
C THR A 37 -39.31 -3.74 10.05
N LYS A 38 -38.58 -4.57 9.28
CA LYS A 38 -37.25 -5.06 9.63
C LYS A 38 -36.19 -4.41 8.80
N THR A 39 -35.14 -3.96 9.48
CA THR A 39 -33.88 -3.51 8.86
C THR A 39 -32.87 -4.65 8.88
N TYR A 40 -32.43 -5.08 7.70
CA TYR A 40 -31.37 -6.06 7.57
C TYR A 40 -30.01 -5.38 7.46
N THR A 41 -29.12 -5.68 8.42
CA THR A 41 -27.73 -5.20 8.40
C THR A 41 -26.82 -6.29 7.89
N ILE A 42 -26.06 -5.98 6.84
CA ILE A 42 -25.07 -6.89 6.23
C ILE A 42 -23.68 -6.35 6.51
N THR A 43 -22.87 -7.16 7.18
CA THR A 43 -21.47 -6.79 7.52
C THR A 43 -20.53 -7.79 6.89
N TYR A 44 -19.48 -7.29 6.26
CA TYR A 44 -18.43 -8.09 5.64
C TYR A 44 -17.10 -7.35 5.63
N THR A 45 -16.02 -8.08 5.43
CA THR A 45 -14.66 -7.54 5.36
C THR A 45 -14.08 -7.82 3.99
N THR A 46 -13.38 -6.85 3.43
CA THR A 46 -12.62 -6.99 2.19
C THR A 46 -11.15 -6.72 2.46
N HIS A 47 -10.27 -7.37 1.68
CA HIS A 47 -8.84 -7.09 1.68
C HIS A 47 -8.49 -6.09 0.58
N VAL A 48 -7.67 -5.11 0.92
CA VAL A 48 -7.03 -4.24 -0.06
C VAL A 48 -5.88 -5.02 -0.69
N THR A 49 -5.94 -5.24 -2.00
CA THR A 49 -4.92 -5.96 -2.76
C THR A 49 -3.96 -5.03 -3.50
N ASP A 50 -4.41 -3.81 -3.81
CA ASP A 50 -3.58 -2.76 -4.39
C ASP A 50 -3.27 -1.69 -3.34
N LEU A 51 -2.05 -1.74 -2.81
CA LEU A 51 -1.58 -0.81 -1.77
C LEU A 51 -1.35 0.62 -2.28
N ALA A 52 -1.31 0.83 -3.60
CA ALA A 52 -1.21 2.15 -4.20
C ALA A 52 -2.58 2.85 -4.31
N GLN A 53 -3.67 2.07 -4.29
CA GLN A 53 -5.02 2.61 -4.37
C GLN A 53 -5.46 3.18 -3.02
N GLN A 54 -5.89 4.44 -3.01
CA GLN A 54 -6.31 5.16 -1.80
C GLN A 54 -7.83 5.33 -1.69
N SER A 55 -8.56 5.11 -2.76
CA SER A 55 -10.00 5.26 -2.81
C SER A 55 -10.65 3.96 -3.27
N PHE A 56 -11.65 3.51 -2.53
CA PHE A 56 -12.36 2.26 -2.73
C PHE A 56 -13.86 2.53 -2.79
N LYS A 57 -14.46 2.24 -3.96
CA LYS A 57 -15.91 2.34 -4.15
C LYS A 57 -16.57 1.01 -3.86
N ASN A 58 -17.63 1.07 -3.08
CA ASN A 58 -18.51 -0.05 -2.84
C ASN A 58 -19.93 0.31 -3.31
N THR A 59 -20.49 -0.52 -4.16
CA THR A 59 -21.82 -0.33 -4.71
C THR A 59 -22.75 -1.44 -4.23
N GLY A 60 -23.95 -1.07 -3.88
CA GLY A 60 -25.04 -2.00 -3.57
C GLY A 60 -26.26 -1.66 -4.41
N ASN A 61 -27.01 -2.67 -4.81
CA ASN A 61 -28.31 -2.49 -5.42
C ASN A 61 -29.35 -3.38 -4.74
N LEU A 62 -30.56 -2.87 -4.71
CA LEU A 62 -31.74 -3.58 -4.24
C LEU A 62 -32.79 -3.56 -5.34
N THR A 63 -33.23 -4.71 -5.82
CA THR A 63 -34.35 -4.80 -6.77
C THR A 63 -35.58 -5.35 -6.03
N GLY A 64 -36.65 -4.57 -6.06
CA GLY A 64 -37.94 -4.94 -5.50
C GLY A 64 -38.74 -5.91 -6.39
N GLY A 65 -39.83 -6.44 -5.88
CA GLY A 65 -40.75 -7.32 -6.61
C GLY A 65 -41.45 -6.61 -7.80
N ASP A 66 -41.45 -5.30 -7.81
CA ASP A 66 -41.93 -4.42 -8.89
C ASP A 66 -40.88 -4.18 -10.01
N ASN A 67 -39.72 -4.85 -9.92
CA ASN A 67 -38.55 -4.64 -10.78
C ASN A 67 -37.95 -3.24 -10.71
N VAL A 68 -38.28 -2.46 -9.68
CA VAL A 68 -37.59 -1.19 -9.42
C VAL A 68 -36.26 -1.48 -8.72
N THR A 69 -35.17 -0.92 -9.25
CA THR A 69 -33.83 -1.05 -8.67
C THR A 69 -33.42 0.25 -8.00
N TYR A 70 -32.95 0.14 -6.78
CA TYR A 70 -32.37 1.21 -5.98
C TYR A 70 -30.87 0.99 -5.86
N ASP A 71 -30.09 1.95 -6.28
CA ASP A 71 -28.62 1.87 -6.22
C ASP A 71 -28.10 2.75 -5.11
N VAL A 72 -27.07 2.26 -4.41
CA VAL A 72 -26.30 3.02 -3.44
C VAL A 72 -24.83 2.82 -3.71
N MET A 73 -24.06 3.88 -3.61
CA MET A 73 -22.61 3.85 -3.71
C MET A 73 -22.02 4.60 -2.51
N GLN A 74 -21.01 4.00 -1.91
CA GLN A 74 -20.21 4.64 -0.88
C GLN A 74 -18.74 4.54 -1.27
N GLU A 75 -18.01 5.62 -1.09
CA GLU A 75 -16.57 5.68 -1.28
C GLU A 75 -15.89 5.73 0.09
N ALA A 76 -14.91 4.86 0.30
CA ALA A 76 -14.02 4.90 1.45
C ALA A 76 -12.62 5.29 0.98
N THR A 77 -12.03 6.27 1.66
CA THR A 77 -10.63 6.66 1.45
C THR A 77 -9.79 6.13 2.61
N VAL A 78 -8.64 5.57 2.28
CA VAL A 78 -7.63 5.21 3.27
C VAL A 78 -6.44 6.15 3.09
N PRO A 79 -5.75 6.56 4.17
CA PRO A 79 -4.49 7.26 4.04
C PRO A 79 -3.54 6.42 3.18
N GLY A 80 -2.89 7.05 2.20
CA GLY A 80 -1.89 6.35 1.39
C GLY A 80 -0.81 5.75 2.28
N LEU A 81 -0.50 4.48 2.06
CA LEU A 81 0.60 3.84 2.76
C LEU A 81 1.92 4.47 2.29
N THR A 82 2.72 4.92 3.23
CA THR A 82 4.10 5.31 2.93
C THR A 82 4.94 4.04 2.84
N LEU A 83 5.22 3.58 1.62
CA LEU A 83 5.97 2.34 1.42
C LEU A 83 7.49 2.54 1.43
N ILE A 84 7.95 3.78 1.18
CA ILE A 84 9.36 4.14 1.16
C ILE A 84 9.56 5.58 1.64
N GLN A 85 10.63 5.80 2.39
CA GLN A 85 11.08 7.12 2.83
C GLN A 85 12.59 7.21 2.65
N LYS A 86 13.11 8.40 2.33
CA LYS A 86 14.55 8.67 2.28
C LYS A 86 14.86 9.99 2.98
N ASN A 87 15.89 9.98 3.80
CA ASN A 87 16.40 11.16 4.48
C ASN A 87 17.93 11.15 4.52
N CYS A 88 18.52 12.33 4.63
CA CYS A 88 19.94 12.46 5.00
C CYS A 88 20.02 12.19 6.52
N LYS A 89 20.75 11.14 6.91
CA LYS A 89 20.96 10.78 8.31
C LYS A 89 22.11 11.58 8.91
N ASP A 90 23.19 11.73 8.16
CA ASP A 90 24.41 12.37 8.64
C ASP A 90 25.26 12.92 7.48
N TYR A 91 26.06 13.94 7.76
CA TYR A 91 27.12 14.46 6.91
C TYR A 91 28.41 14.61 7.70
N ASN A 92 29.46 13.94 7.24
CA ASN A 92 30.79 14.04 7.81
C ASN A 92 31.66 14.99 6.95
N SER A 93 31.90 16.20 7.46
CA SER A 93 32.67 17.24 6.76
C SER A 93 34.17 16.93 6.62
N ILE A 94 34.72 16.04 7.46
CA ILE A 94 36.15 15.65 7.35
C ILE A 94 36.33 14.71 6.16
N THR A 95 35.39 13.81 5.92
CA THR A 95 35.46 12.82 4.83
C THR A 95 34.62 13.21 3.62
N ASN A 96 33.86 14.31 3.69
CA ASN A 96 32.91 14.78 2.68
C ASN A 96 31.88 13.72 2.30
N ARG A 97 31.39 12.98 3.30
CA ARG A 97 30.46 11.86 3.10
C ARG A 97 29.09 12.14 3.68
N PHE A 98 28.07 11.81 2.90
CA PHE A 98 26.68 11.73 3.34
C PHE A 98 26.34 10.29 3.70
N THR A 99 25.62 10.12 4.79
CA THR A 99 24.91 8.86 5.10
C THR A 99 23.43 9.08 4.86
N TRP A 100 22.91 8.43 3.84
CA TRP A 100 21.48 8.42 3.51
C TRP A 100 20.82 7.23 4.20
N GLN A 101 19.62 7.44 4.68
CA GLN A 101 18.80 6.37 5.25
C GLN A 101 17.56 6.18 4.38
N VAL A 102 17.41 5.01 3.80
CA VAL A 102 16.21 4.57 3.06
C VAL A 102 15.44 3.62 3.95
N ILE A 103 14.21 4.00 4.30
CA ILE A 103 13.30 3.20 5.10
C ILE A 103 12.27 2.59 4.13
N VAL A 104 12.24 1.27 4.06
CA VAL A 104 11.32 0.51 3.22
C VAL A 104 10.31 -0.17 4.12
N ASN A 105 9.04 -0.15 3.71
CA ASN A 105 7.94 -0.78 4.43
C ASN A 105 7.78 -0.30 5.90
N PRO A 106 7.70 1.01 6.17
CA PRO A 106 7.55 1.53 7.53
C PRO A 106 6.28 1.01 8.22
N GLU A 107 5.24 0.67 7.46
CA GLU A 107 3.95 0.20 7.95
C GLU A 107 3.87 -1.31 8.20
N ASN A 108 4.96 -2.06 7.94
CA ASN A 108 5.05 -3.51 8.14
C ASN A 108 3.98 -4.32 7.39
N VAL A 109 3.64 -3.92 6.17
CA VAL A 109 2.72 -4.65 5.31
C VAL A 109 3.44 -5.79 4.58
N GLU A 110 2.70 -6.81 4.16
CA GLU A 110 3.27 -7.87 3.33
C GLU A 110 3.52 -7.35 1.91
N MET A 111 4.76 -7.45 1.43
CA MET A 111 5.20 -7.03 0.11
C MET A 111 6.02 -8.14 -0.54
N ASN A 112 5.74 -8.45 -1.80
CA ASN A 112 6.42 -9.50 -2.54
C ASN A 112 7.32 -8.91 -3.64
N ASN A 113 8.47 -9.56 -3.87
CA ASN A 113 9.42 -9.19 -4.92
C ASN A 113 9.87 -7.72 -4.87
N VAL A 114 10.15 -7.23 -3.66
CA VAL A 114 10.53 -5.82 -3.44
C VAL A 114 11.91 -5.56 -4.01
N VAL A 115 11.96 -4.57 -4.90
CA VAL A 115 13.19 -4.03 -5.47
C VAL A 115 13.23 -2.53 -5.15
N VAL A 116 14.32 -2.11 -4.52
CA VAL A 116 14.57 -0.69 -4.22
C VAL A 116 15.60 -0.15 -5.18
N THR A 117 15.30 0.97 -5.82
CA THR A 117 16.25 1.72 -6.64
C THR A 117 16.52 3.06 -5.98
N ASP A 118 17.78 3.36 -5.75
CA ASP A 118 18.26 4.65 -5.29
C ASP A 118 19.05 5.34 -6.39
N THR A 119 18.83 6.63 -6.58
CA THR A 119 19.55 7.44 -7.58
C THR A 119 20.18 8.66 -6.92
N PHE A 120 21.38 9.01 -7.37
CA PHE A 120 22.12 10.19 -6.95
C PHE A 120 22.84 10.80 -8.15
N ASP A 121 23.22 12.06 -8.04
CA ASP A 121 23.97 12.74 -9.09
C ASP A 121 25.42 12.22 -9.13
N ALA A 122 25.74 11.42 -10.14
CA ALA A 122 27.06 10.83 -10.33
C ALA A 122 28.14 11.87 -10.72
N THR A 123 27.75 13.08 -11.12
CA THR A 123 28.70 14.16 -11.39
C THR A 123 29.15 14.85 -10.10
N ALA A 124 28.33 14.80 -9.05
CA ALA A 124 28.57 15.43 -7.77
C ALA A 124 29.02 14.44 -6.69
N MET A 125 28.55 13.19 -6.76
CA MET A 125 28.76 12.18 -5.71
C MET A 125 29.18 10.84 -6.30
N LYS A 126 29.94 10.08 -5.53
CA LYS A 126 30.25 8.67 -5.83
C LYS A 126 29.73 7.77 -4.70
N TYR A 127 29.34 6.56 -5.03
CA TYR A 127 28.98 5.52 -4.08
C TYR A 127 30.21 5.06 -3.29
N VAL A 128 30.06 4.88 -1.99
CA VAL A 128 31.11 4.35 -1.11
C VAL A 128 30.73 2.99 -0.56
N SER A 129 29.59 2.89 0.11
CA SER A 129 29.12 1.64 0.74
C SER A 129 27.62 1.69 1.04
N ALA A 130 27.06 0.52 1.35
CA ALA A 130 25.72 0.41 1.91
C ALA A 130 25.66 -0.70 2.96
N SER A 131 24.69 -0.59 3.90
CA SER A 131 24.43 -1.60 4.93
C SER A 131 23.89 -2.92 4.37
N VAL A 132 23.30 -2.87 3.18
CA VAL A 132 22.84 -4.02 2.39
C VAL A 132 23.63 -4.01 1.09
N THR A 133 24.13 -5.15 0.65
CA THR A 133 24.87 -5.25 -0.60
C THR A 133 23.93 -4.96 -1.79
N PRO A 134 24.21 -3.95 -2.62
CA PRO A 134 23.41 -3.71 -3.82
C PRO A 134 23.52 -4.89 -4.80
N ALA A 135 22.42 -5.21 -5.47
CA ALA A 135 22.44 -6.16 -6.57
C ALA A 135 23.12 -5.60 -7.82
N THR A 136 23.01 -4.29 -8.03
CA THR A 136 23.74 -3.55 -9.08
C THR A 136 24.21 -2.20 -8.56
N VAL A 137 25.41 -1.80 -9.03
CA VAL A 137 25.98 -0.48 -8.84
C VAL A 137 26.35 0.05 -10.22
N SER A 138 25.76 1.15 -10.61
CA SER A 138 26.10 1.87 -11.85
C SER A 138 26.19 3.35 -11.56
N ASP A 139 26.66 4.15 -12.53
CA ASP A 139 26.82 5.58 -12.35
C ASP A 139 25.51 6.24 -11.91
N GLY A 140 25.51 6.74 -10.67
CA GLY A 140 24.35 7.40 -10.07
C GLY A 140 23.16 6.52 -9.73
N ARG A 141 23.25 5.16 -9.79
CA ARG A 141 22.14 4.26 -9.52
C ARG A 141 22.57 3.02 -8.76
N LEU A 142 21.82 2.71 -7.70
CA LEU A 142 21.93 1.49 -6.90
C LEU A 142 20.62 0.72 -6.96
N THR A 143 20.69 -0.60 -7.02
CA THR A 143 19.52 -1.47 -6.94
C THR A 143 19.69 -2.48 -5.83
N PHE A 144 18.68 -2.64 -4.99
CA PHE A 144 18.65 -3.60 -3.88
C PHE A 144 17.47 -4.55 -4.06
N ASN A 145 17.72 -5.84 -4.11
CA ASN A 145 16.70 -6.88 -4.17
C ASN A 145 16.40 -7.36 -2.74
N LEU A 146 15.27 -6.94 -2.18
CA LEU A 146 14.86 -7.33 -0.83
C LEU A 146 13.99 -8.59 -0.81
N GLY A 147 13.45 -9.01 -1.97
CA GLY A 147 12.56 -10.17 -2.05
C GLY A 147 11.23 -9.93 -1.35
N ASN A 148 10.73 -10.95 -0.65
CA ASN A 148 9.49 -10.84 0.10
C ASN A 148 9.76 -10.31 1.50
N ILE A 149 9.09 -9.24 1.88
CA ILE A 149 9.24 -8.61 3.19
C ILE A 149 7.86 -8.38 3.82
N ASN A 150 7.79 -8.48 5.14
CA ASN A 150 6.61 -8.19 5.94
C ASN A 150 6.92 -7.30 7.15
N LYS A 151 8.14 -6.75 7.18
CA LYS A 151 8.61 -5.85 8.22
C LYS A 151 9.40 -4.70 7.61
N ARG A 152 9.45 -3.60 8.36
CA ARG A 152 10.30 -2.45 8.05
C ARG A 152 11.75 -2.89 7.83
N GLN A 153 12.33 -2.43 6.72
CA GLN A 153 13.74 -2.57 6.41
C GLN A 153 14.40 -1.18 6.39
N VAL A 154 15.68 -1.14 6.73
CA VAL A 154 16.46 0.10 6.69
C VAL A 154 17.75 -0.17 5.90
N ILE A 155 17.98 0.64 4.87
CA ILE A 155 19.21 0.62 4.09
C ILE A 155 19.94 1.94 4.35
N GLU A 156 21.16 1.87 4.84
CA GLU A 156 22.05 3.03 4.94
C GLU A 156 22.99 3.03 3.76
N ILE A 157 23.07 4.14 3.03
CA ILE A 157 23.89 4.32 1.84
C ILE A 157 24.87 5.46 2.12
N VAL A 158 26.13 5.22 1.88
CA VAL A 158 27.17 6.24 2.02
C VAL A 158 27.61 6.69 0.63
N THR A 159 27.54 7.99 0.39
CA THR A 159 28.09 8.65 -0.80
C THR A 159 29.13 9.67 -0.39
N GLU A 160 30.07 9.96 -1.27
CA GLU A 160 31.15 10.94 -1.06
C GLU A 160 31.11 12.01 -2.16
N ILE A 161 31.26 13.27 -1.80
CA ILE A 161 31.34 14.39 -2.74
C ILE A 161 32.62 14.25 -3.58
N ILE A 162 32.51 14.33 -4.92
CA ILE A 162 33.63 14.16 -5.83
C ILE A 162 34.56 15.39 -5.82
N ASN A 163 33.96 16.60 -5.83
CA ASN A 163 34.68 17.86 -5.86
C ASN A 163 34.24 18.77 -4.73
N PRO A 164 34.67 18.52 -3.48
CA PRO A 164 34.18 19.29 -2.33
C PRO A 164 34.55 20.78 -2.40
N GLU A 165 35.67 21.14 -3.04
CA GLU A 165 36.12 22.52 -3.17
C GLU A 165 35.19 23.39 -4.02
N SER A 166 34.41 22.81 -4.93
CA SER A 166 33.45 23.53 -5.75
C SER A 166 32.19 23.97 -5.00
N TYR A 167 31.94 23.42 -3.82
CA TYR A 167 30.77 23.71 -2.98
C TYR A 167 31.06 24.63 -1.79
N GLY A 168 32.34 24.96 -1.56
CA GLY A 168 32.74 25.85 -0.49
C GLY A 168 33.28 27.17 -1.03
N GLU A 169 32.49 28.20 -1.07
CA GLU A 169 32.83 29.59 -0.74
C GLU A 169 31.77 30.64 -1.08
N ASN A 170 30.69 30.33 -1.82
CA ASN A 170 29.79 31.40 -2.29
C ASN A 170 28.28 31.18 -2.24
N ASN A 171 27.71 30.32 -1.40
CA ASN A 171 26.27 30.22 -1.29
C ASN A 171 25.78 30.03 0.15
N TRP A 172 25.96 31.06 0.98
CA TRP A 172 25.24 31.26 2.25
C TRP A 172 24.48 32.56 2.21
#